data_66d53384f231bed133e4ab6cd9dc7912
#
_entry.id   66d53384f231bed133e4ab6cd9dc7912
#
_cell.length_a   1.000
_cell.length_b   1.000
_cell.length_c   1.000
_cell.angle_alpha   90.00
_cell.angle_beta   90.00
_cell.angle_gamma   90.00
#
_symmetry.space_group_name_H-M   'P 1'
#
loop_
_entity.id
_entity.type
_entity.pdbx_description
1 polymer ?
#
loop_
_entity_poly.entity_id
_entity_poly.type
_entity_poly.pdbx_seq_one_letter_code
_entity_poly.pdbx_strand_id
1 'polypeptide(L)'
;MAVLKWQKPDDDASLPSERFHIRVRGVQKTFGPHHVLRGIDLDVERGKINVIIGGSGQGKSVIMKHLMGLLKPDEGNIYVDGEDLVPLDEFQLNRLRRKFGMLFQYAALFDSLTVEENIVFPLVEHGDPDSIVEDKHGKPGKRRFFSRAELHQIAVTQLNKLALPQVLLQKFPSELSGGQRKRVGLARALVMKPKILLYDEPTTGLDPVSTKNVDDMIRDVSREHGVTSVIISHDMASTFRIGDRISALYGGVMIESGPPNEFRNSRHKWLREFIETSGAVQMTPCDEKDLIVDDVI
;
A
#
# COMPACT_ATOMS: atom_id res chain seq x y z
N MET A 1 -9.83 32.07 -9.95
CA MET A 1 -9.86 30.93 -10.88
C MET A 1 -9.99 29.67 -10.05
N ALA A 2 -10.97 28.81 -10.32
CA ALA A 2 -11.22 27.63 -9.49
C ALA A 2 -10.12 26.61 -9.73
N VAL A 3 -9.28 26.39 -8.73
CA VAL A 3 -8.45 25.18 -8.64
C VAL A 3 -9.42 24.00 -8.73
N LEU A 4 -9.25 23.14 -9.72
CA LEU A 4 -9.95 21.86 -9.75
C LEU A 4 -9.42 21.03 -8.58
N LYS A 5 -9.88 21.40 -7.37
CA LYS A 5 -9.69 20.52 -6.22
C LYS A 5 -10.42 19.23 -6.55
N TRP A 6 -9.70 18.10 -6.39
CA TRP A 6 -10.33 16.80 -6.34
C TRP A 6 -11.62 16.92 -5.52
N GLN A 7 -12.76 16.66 -6.18
CA GLN A 7 -14.05 16.83 -5.51
C GLN A 7 -14.16 15.73 -4.45
N LYS A 8 -14.19 16.17 -3.20
CA LYS A 8 -14.44 15.31 -2.04
C LYS A 8 -15.78 14.61 -2.28
N PRO A 9 -15.83 13.27 -2.17
CA PRO A 9 -17.12 12.59 -2.21
C PRO A 9 -18.03 13.15 -1.12
N ASP A 10 -19.29 13.43 -1.47
CA ASP A 10 -20.29 13.96 -0.53
C ASP A 10 -20.77 12.93 0.51
N ASP A 11 -20.25 11.68 0.46
CA ASP A 11 -20.65 10.64 1.38
C ASP A 11 -19.96 10.76 2.76
N ASP A 12 -20.65 10.34 3.79
CA ASP A 12 -20.11 10.31 5.15
C ASP A 12 -18.98 9.26 5.24
N ALA A 13 -17.75 9.73 5.42
CA ALA A 13 -16.58 8.88 5.47
C ALA A 13 -16.54 7.94 6.70
N SER A 14 -17.31 8.21 7.75
CA SER A 14 -17.43 7.37 8.94
C SER A 14 -18.29 6.13 8.72
N LEU A 15 -19.09 6.09 7.63
CA LEU A 15 -19.92 4.93 7.32
C LEU A 15 -19.13 3.91 6.47
N PRO A 16 -19.35 2.60 6.68
CA PRO A 16 -18.81 1.58 5.79
C PRO A 16 -19.23 1.83 4.35
N SER A 17 -18.32 1.57 3.40
CA SER A 17 -18.57 1.74 1.97
C SER A 17 -18.26 0.43 1.23
N GLU A 18 -19.15 0.03 0.33
CA GLU A 18 -18.87 -1.08 -0.59
C GLU A 18 -17.77 -0.72 -1.59
N ARG A 19 -17.68 0.56 -1.96
CA ARG A 19 -16.70 1.06 -2.93
C ARG A 19 -15.33 1.30 -2.31
N PHE A 20 -15.25 1.90 -1.12
CA PHE A 20 -13.99 2.34 -0.52
C PHE A 20 -13.61 1.51 0.70
N HIS A 21 -12.35 1.06 0.76
CA HIS A 21 -11.80 0.31 1.88
C HIS A 21 -11.16 1.22 2.93
N ILE A 22 -10.49 2.29 2.47
CA ILE A 22 -9.89 3.32 3.33
C ILE A 22 -10.35 4.69 2.83
N ARG A 23 -10.68 5.58 3.76
CA ARG A 23 -10.98 6.99 3.48
C ARG A 23 -10.20 7.88 4.43
N VAL A 24 -9.44 8.81 3.86
CA VAL A 24 -8.63 9.80 4.59
C VAL A 24 -9.27 11.16 4.39
N ARG A 25 -9.46 11.93 5.46
CA ARG A 25 -10.13 13.23 5.40
C ARG A 25 -9.33 14.27 6.17
N GLY A 26 -8.86 15.28 5.44
CA GLY A 26 -8.21 16.47 5.97
C GLY A 26 -6.95 16.17 6.80
N VAL A 27 -6.24 15.07 6.53
CA VAL A 27 -5.10 14.65 7.37
C VAL A 27 -3.94 15.62 7.22
N GLN A 28 -3.50 16.17 8.36
CA GLN A 28 -2.33 17.03 8.49
C GLN A 28 -1.25 16.36 9.33
N LYS A 29 0.02 16.62 8.98
CA LYS A 29 1.17 16.16 9.76
C LYS A 29 2.36 17.09 9.64
N THR A 30 2.86 17.51 10.78
CA THR A 30 4.04 18.37 10.91
C THR A 30 5.13 17.65 11.72
N PHE A 31 6.38 17.79 11.32
CA PHE A 31 7.57 17.34 12.04
C PHE A 31 8.51 18.52 12.26
N GLY A 32 8.54 19.04 13.48
CA GLY A 32 9.26 20.28 13.78
C GLY A 32 8.77 21.42 12.89
N PRO A 33 9.64 22.09 12.11
CA PRO A 33 9.22 23.16 11.21
C PRO A 33 8.60 22.67 9.88
N HIS A 34 8.65 21.37 9.60
CA HIS A 34 8.24 20.80 8.30
C HIS A 34 6.79 20.32 8.32
N HIS A 35 5.92 21.03 7.62
CA HIS A 35 4.54 20.66 7.39
C HIS A 35 4.46 19.68 6.20
N VAL A 36 4.47 18.38 6.50
CA VAL A 36 4.64 17.31 5.50
C VAL A 36 3.33 16.94 4.82
N LEU A 37 2.23 16.86 5.58
CA LEU A 37 0.88 16.64 5.04
C LEU A 37 0.01 17.84 5.40
N ARG A 38 -0.68 18.39 4.39
CA ARG A 38 -1.37 19.68 4.47
C ARG A 38 -2.86 19.56 4.16
N GLY A 39 -3.54 18.60 4.79
CA GLY A 39 -4.97 18.36 4.55
C GLY A 39 -5.20 17.34 3.45
N ILE A 40 -4.66 16.12 3.63
CA ILE A 40 -4.82 15.02 2.66
C ILE A 40 -6.26 14.49 2.70
N ASP A 41 -6.89 14.48 1.53
CA ASP A 41 -8.08 13.70 1.25
C ASP A 41 -7.71 12.57 0.28
N LEU A 42 -7.99 11.30 0.64
CA LEU A 42 -7.67 10.14 -0.18
C LEU A 42 -8.72 9.05 0.00
N ASP A 43 -9.18 8.48 -1.10
CA ASP A 43 -10.05 7.31 -1.12
C ASP A 43 -9.34 6.13 -1.78
N VAL A 44 -9.31 4.99 -1.08
CA VAL A 44 -8.75 3.73 -1.56
C VAL A 44 -9.90 2.81 -1.96
N GLU A 45 -10.01 2.53 -3.26
CA GLU A 45 -11.06 1.65 -3.79
C GLU A 45 -10.81 0.20 -3.40
N ARG A 46 -11.88 -0.46 -2.94
CA ARG A 46 -11.87 -1.85 -2.49
C ARG A 46 -11.60 -2.82 -3.65
N GLY A 47 -10.74 -3.82 -3.41
CA GLY A 47 -10.38 -4.83 -4.41
C GLY A 47 -9.65 -4.30 -5.64
N LYS A 48 -9.11 -3.07 -5.56
CA LYS A 48 -8.39 -2.39 -6.63
C LYS A 48 -6.93 -2.14 -6.26
N ILE A 49 -6.11 -1.92 -7.29
CA ILE A 49 -4.74 -1.46 -7.14
C ILE A 49 -4.75 0.07 -7.17
N ASN A 50 -4.61 0.66 -5.99
CA ASN A 50 -4.56 2.11 -5.79
C ASN A 50 -3.09 2.54 -5.68
N VAL A 51 -2.62 3.41 -6.55
CA VAL A 51 -1.22 3.85 -6.58
C VAL A 51 -1.12 5.30 -6.13
N ILE A 52 -0.26 5.58 -5.16
CA ILE A 52 0.07 6.94 -4.71
C ILE A 52 1.42 7.31 -5.34
N ILE A 53 1.43 8.28 -6.23
CA ILE A 53 2.62 8.78 -6.88
C ILE A 53 3.05 10.13 -6.31
N GLY A 54 4.32 10.48 -6.49
CA GLY A 54 4.88 11.77 -6.07
C GLY A 54 6.40 11.72 -6.03
N GLY A 55 7.03 12.86 -6.04
CA GLY A 55 8.48 13.00 -5.93
C GLY A 55 9.04 12.46 -4.60
N SER A 56 10.36 12.33 -4.51
CA SER A 56 11.02 11.97 -3.24
C SER A 56 10.75 13.03 -2.18
N GLY A 57 10.55 12.62 -0.92
CA GLY A 57 10.32 13.55 0.20
C GLY A 57 8.92 14.16 0.28
N GLN A 58 8.00 13.88 -0.63
CA GLN A 58 6.65 14.47 -0.66
C GLN A 58 5.69 13.94 0.43
N GLY A 59 6.11 12.99 1.27
CA GLY A 59 5.27 12.48 2.36
C GLY A 59 4.56 11.15 2.07
N LYS A 60 4.85 10.47 0.94
CA LYS A 60 4.22 9.19 0.58
C LYS A 60 4.33 8.13 1.69
N SER A 61 5.54 7.89 2.20
CA SER A 61 5.75 6.91 3.29
C SER A 61 5.14 7.39 4.62
N VAL A 62 4.96 8.71 4.80
CA VAL A 62 4.24 9.28 5.96
C VAL A 62 2.76 8.92 5.86
N ILE A 63 2.13 9.08 4.68
CA ILE A 63 0.74 8.64 4.45
C ILE A 63 0.60 7.15 4.77
N MET A 64 1.49 6.29 4.25
CA MET A 64 1.43 4.85 4.49
C MET A 64 1.46 4.50 5.99
N LYS A 65 2.32 5.18 6.76
CA LYS A 65 2.37 4.99 8.24
C LYS A 65 1.07 5.41 8.91
N HIS A 66 0.40 6.46 8.42
CA HIS A 66 -0.90 6.88 8.91
C HIS A 66 -2.00 5.85 8.59
N LEU A 67 -2.01 5.28 7.37
CA LEU A 67 -2.99 4.24 6.99
C LEU A 67 -2.93 3.00 7.90
N MET A 68 -1.76 2.68 8.45
CA MET A 68 -1.56 1.57 9.41
C MET A 68 -1.75 1.98 10.88
N GLY A 69 -2.05 3.24 11.15
CA GLY A 69 -2.08 3.75 12.52
C GLY A 69 -0.72 3.71 13.24
N LEU A 70 0.40 3.65 12.50
CA LEU A 70 1.76 3.75 13.06
C LEU A 70 2.15 5.19 13.40
N LEU A 71 1.45 6.15 12.79
CA LEU A 71 1.54 7.58 13.11
C LEU A 71 0.12 8.11 13.30
N LYS A 72 -0.07 8.94 14.33
CA LYS A 72 -1.30 9.71 14.50
C LYS A 72 -1.16 11.03 13.74
N PRO A 73 -2.21 11.45 12.99
CA PRO A 73 -2.23 12.77 12.38
C PRO A 73 -2.34 13.84 13.46
N ASP A 74 -1.95 15.07 13.12
CA ASP A 74 -2.13 16.22 13.99
C ASP A 74 -3.57 16.74 13.88
N GLU A 75 -4.16 16.63 12.66
CA GLU A 75 -5.56 16.92 12.37
C GLU A 75 -6.11 15.94 11.33
N GLY A 76 -7.43 15.84 11.24
CA GLY A 76 -8.14 14.99 10.28
C GLY A 76 -8.36 13.57 10.78
N ASN A 77 -8.98 12.73 9.93
CA ASN A 77 -9.42 11.39 10.28
C ASN A 77 -9.05 10.37 9.21
N ILE A 78 -8.92 9.11 9.62
CA ILE A 78 -8.61 7.98 8.75
C ILE A 78 -9.57 6.84 9.09
N TYR A 79 -10.39 6.47 8.12
CA TYR A 79 -11.40 5.42 8.27
C TYR A 79 -11.00 4.17 7.49
N VAL A 80 -11.03 3.01 8.16
CA VAL A 80 -10.85 1.69 7.53
C VAL A 80 -12.11 0.87 7.78
N ASP A 81 -12.83 0.49 6.73
CA ASP A 81 -14.16 -0.13 6.83
C ASP A 81 -15.15 0.72 7.67
N GLY A 82 -15.04 2.06 7.66
CA GLY A 82 -15.84 2.98 8.45
C GLY A 82 -15.37 3.18 9.90
N GLU A 83 -14.38 2.45 10.38
CA GLU A 83 -13.80 2.61 11.73
C GLU A 83 -12.69 3.66 11.69
N ASP A 84 -12.84 4.73 12.50
CA ASP A 84 -11.83 5.79 12.61
C ASP A 84 -10.62 5.31 13.42
N LEU A 85 -9.42 5.42 12.83
CA LEU A 85 -8.16 5.01 13.47
C LEU A 85 -7.66 5.98 14.55
N VAL A 86 -8.03 7.25 14.43
CA VAL A 86 -7.39 8.32 15.22
C VAL A 86 -7.66 8.20 16.73
N PRO A 87 -8.90 7.89 17.18
CA PRO A 87 -9.21 7.72 18.59
C PRO A 87 -8.77 6.38 19.18
N LEU A 88 -8.37 5.39 18.34
CA LEU A 88 -8.09 4.05 18.80
C LEU A 88 -6.86 3.97 19.70
N ASP A 89 -6.92 3.13 20.72
CA ASP A 89 -5.77 2.75 21.52
C ASP A 89 -4.91 1.68 20.81
N GLU A 90 -3.76 1.36 21.39
CA GLU A 90 -2.80 0.43 20.76
C GLU A 90 -3.37 -0.99 20.63
N PHE A 91 -4.23 -1.44 21.55
CA PHE A 91 -4.87 -2.74 21.46
C PHE A 91 -5.86 -2.80 20.28
N GLN A 92 -6.68 -1.78 20.13
CA GLN A 92 -7.64 -1.64 19.04
C GLN A 92 -6.91 -1.49 17.67
N LEU A 93 -5.83 -0.69 17.62
CA LEU A 93 -4.98 -0.56 16.44
C LEU A 93 -4.34 -1.89 16.05
N ASN A 94 -3.86 -2.70 17.01
CA ASN A 94 -3.29 -4.00 16.73
C ASN A 94 -4.33 -4.99 16.14
N ARG A 95 -5.58 -4.91 16.57
CA ARG A 95 -6.68 -5.65 15.94
C ARG A 95 -6.86 -5.23 14.48
N LEU A 96 -6.87 -3.95 14.24
CA LEU A 96 -7.09 -3.40 12.90
C LEU A 96 -5.90 -3.67 11.97
N ARG A 97 -4.66 -3.58 12.49
CA ARG A 97 -3.42 -3.89 11.73
C ARG A 97 -3.39 -5.31 11.16
N ARG A 98 -4.14 -6.26 11.73
CA ARG A 98 -4.26 -7.62 11.17
C ARG A 98 -4.96 -7.66 9.81
N LYS A 99 -5.73 -6.62 9.47
CA LYS A 99 -6.32 -6.47 8.14
C LYS A 99 -5.27 -6.12 7.08
N PHE A 100 -4.07 -5.69 7.50
CA PHE A 100 -3.01 -5.21 6.63
C PHE A 100 -1.87 -6.22 6.51
N GLY A 101 -1.38 -6.39 5.28
CA GLY A 101 -0.05 -6.92 5.00
C GLY A 101 0.82 -5.82 4.43
N MET A 102 2.13 -5.91 4.58
CA MET A 102 3.05 -4.92 4.05
C MET A 102 4.26 -5.55 3.37
N LEU A 103 4.56 -5.10 2.15
CA LEU A 103 5.81 -5.35 1.46
C LEU A 103 6.64 -4.08 1.46
N PHE A 104 7.74 -4.11 2.19
CA PHE A 104 8.71 -3.02 2.27
C PHE A 104 9.61 -2.96 1.04
N GLN A 105 10.20 -1.81 0.76
CA GLN A 105 11.10 -1.56 -0.36
C GLN A 105 12.20 -2.62 -0.52
N TYR A 106 12.82 -3.06 0.57
CA TYR A 106 13.86 -4.10 0.60
C TYR A 106 13.38 -5.43 1.18
N ALA A 107 12.05 -5.70 1.11
CA ALA A 107 11.37 -6.87 1.69
C ALA A 107 11.44 -6.98 3.21
N ALA A 108 12.38 -6.34 3.89
CA ALA A 108 12.58 -6.34 5.34
C ALA A 108 12.50 -7.75 5.96
N LEU A 109 13.15 -8.73 5.32
CA LEU A 109 13.27 -10.08 5.87
C LEU A 109 14.21 -10.07 7.07
N PHE A 110 13.96 -10.97 8.01
CA PHE A 110 14.87 -11.21 9.13
C PHE A 110 16.05 -12.01 8.63
N ASP A 111 17.25 -11.43 8.64
CA ASP A 111 18.48 -12.05 8.11
C ASP A 111 18.91 -13.27 8.90
N SER A 112 18.52 -13.37 10.17
CA SER A 112 18.79 -14.51 11.06
C SER A 112 17.83 -15.68 10.89
N LEU A 113 16.77 -15.53 10.10
CA LEU A 113 15.76 -16.54 9.86
C LEU A 113 15.86 -17.07 8.43
N THR A 114 15.56 -18.35 8.27
CA THR A 114 15.42 -18.97 6.95
C THR A 114 14.21 -18.40 6.20
N VAL A 115 14.09 -18.71 4.91
CA VAL A 115 12.92 -18.36 4.10
C VAL A 115 11.63 -18.92 4.71
N GLU A 116 11.65 -20.18 5.14
CA GLU A 116 10.52 -20.83 5.80
C GLU A 116 10.10 -20.05 7.05
N GLU A 117 11.04 -19.82 7.95
CA GLU A 117 10.79 -19.09 9.20
C GLU A 117 10.30 -17.65 8.94
N ASN A 118 10.87 -16.95 7.96
CA ASN A 118 10.38 -15.62 7.56
C ASN A 118 8.91 -15.65 7.12
N ILE A 119 8.52 -16.62 6.27
CA ILE A 119 7.15 -16.72 5.76
C ILE A 119 6.16 -16.98 6.88
N VAL A 120 6.47 -17.91 7.78
CA VAL A 120 5.53 -18.32 8.85
C VAL A 120 5.63 -17.48 10.11
N PHE A 121 6.59 -16.57 10.21
CA PHE A 121 6.80 -15.71 11.38
C PHE A 121 5.51 -15.06 11.90
N PRO A 122 4.65 -14.44 11.06
CA PRO A 122 3.41 -13.85 11.54
C PRO A 122 2.45 -14.87 12.19
N LEU A 123 2.44 -16.12 11.71
CA LEU A 123 1.61 -17.18 12.28
C LEU A 123 2.15 -17.69 13.62
N VAL A 124 3.47 -17.70 13.78
CA VAL A 124 4.11 -18.06 15.06
C VAL A 124 3.78 -17.01 16.12
N GLU A 125 3.81 -15.72 15.77
CA GLU A 125 3.54 -14.61 16.70
C GLU A 125 2.04 -14.43 16.99
N HIS A 126 1.19 -14.57 15.98
CA HIS A 126 -0.22 -14.18 16.07
C HIS A 126 -1.21 -15.36 16.04
N GLY A 127 -0.75 -16.56 15.73
CA GLY A 127 -1.59 -17.75 15.56
C GLY A 127 -2.39 -17.74 14.25
N ASP A 128 -3.33 -18.66 14.16
CA ASP A 128 -4.22 -18.84 13.00
C ASP A 128 -5.16 -17.64 12.84
N PRO A 129 -5.10 -16.91 11.71
CA PRO A 129 -5.99 -15.77 11.47
C PRO A 129 -7.48 -16.16 11.46
N ASP A 130 -7.80 -17.39 11.05
CA ASP A 130 -9.19 -17.87 10.98
C ASP A 130 -9.72 -18.30 12.36
N SER A 131 -8.85 -18.53 13.36
CA SER A 131 -9.23 -18.96 14.72
C SER A 131 -9.45 -17.80 15.69
N ILE A 132 -9.21 -16.57 15.26
CA ILE A 132 -9.36 -15.38 16.11
C ILE A 132 -10.85 -15.03 16.19
N VAL A 133 -11.57 -15.69 17.06
CA VAL A 133 -12.95 -15.32 17.41
C VAL A 133 -12.87 -14.29 18.54
N GLU A 134 -13.31 -13.07 18.25
CA GLU A 134 -13.49 -12.04 19.28
C GLU A 134 -14.76 -12.33 20.09
N ASP A 135 -14.69 -12.15 21.40
CA ASP A 135 -15.89 -12.18 22.25
C ASP A 135 -16.76 -10.94 22.02
N LYS A 136 -17.93 -10.88 22.68
CA LYS A 136 -18.88 -9.76 22.59
C LYS A 136 -18.26 -8.38 22.98
N HIS A 137 -17.07 -8.38 23.57
CA HIS A 137 -16.36 -7.19 24.05
C HIS A 137 -15.05 -6.96 23.29
N GLY A 138 -14.83 -7.63 22.16
CA GLY A 138 -13.61 -7.50 21.35
C GLY A 138 -12.37 -8.14 21.95
N LYS A 139 -12.51 -8.97 23.02
CA LYS A 139 -11.36 -9.70 23.57
C LYS A 139 -11.03 -10.90 22.70
N PRO A 140 -9.73 -11.12 22.41
CA PRO A 140 -9.32 -12.28 21.62
C PRO A 140 -9.67 -13.57 22.36
N GLY A 141 -10.41 -14.45 21.69
CA GLY A 141 -10.65 -15.80 22.13
C GLY A 141 -9.37 -16.65 22.15
N LYS A 142 -9.50 -17.96 22.43
CA LYS A 142 -8.34 -18.87 22.37
C LYS A 142 -7.78 -18.89 20.94
N ARG A 143 -6.52 -18.48 20.78
CA ARG A 143 -5.78 -18.57 19.52
C ARG A 143 -5.36 -20.02 19.29
N ARG A 144 -5.60 -20.54 18.08
CA ARG A 144 -4.97 -21.77 17.62
C ARG A 144 -3.57 -21.46 17.13
N PHE A 145 -2.60 -22.21 17.57
CA PHE A 145 -1.25 -22.18 17.03
C PHE A 145 -1.01 -23.43 16.18
N PHE A 146 -0.22 -23.27 15.14
CA PHE A 146 0.12 -24.34 14.21
C PHE A 146 1.26 -25.19 14.75
N SER A 147 1.22 -26.49 14.48
CA SER A 147 2.36 -27.38 14.65
C SER A 147 3.45 -27.05 13.62
N ARG A 148 4.68 -27.51 13.88
CA ARG A 148 5.80 -27.34 12.95
C ARG A 148 5.52 -27.93 11.55
N ALA A 149 4.85 -29.08 11.49
CA ALA A 149 4.48 -29.71 10.23
C ALA A 149 3.45 -28.87 9.43
N GLU A 150 2.47 -28.29 10.11
CA GLU A 150 1.49 -27.38 9.47
C GLU A 150 2.16 -26.11 8.96
N LEU A 151 3.04 -25.49 9.76
CA LEU A 151 3.81 -24.30 9.35
C LEU A 151 4.65 -24.57 8.10
N HIS A 152 5.34 -25.72 8.07
CA HIS A 152 6.08 -26.15 6.90
C HIS A 152 5.19 -26.25 5.66
N GLN A 153 4.05 -26.92 5.77
CA GLN A 153 3.12 -27.07 4.64
C GLN A 153 2.55 -25.72 4.17
N ILE A 154 2.30 -24.80 5.10
CA ILE A 154 1.88 -23.44 4.77
C ILE A 154 2.99 -22.71 4.01
N ALA A 155 4.24 -22.77 4.46
CA ALA A 155 5.37 -22.14 3.78
C ALA A 155 5.55 -22.68 2.36
N VAL A 156 5.49 -24.01 2.17
CA VAL A 156 5.51 -24.66 0.86
C VAL A 156 4.41 -24.12 -0.05
N THR A 157 3.19 -24.03 0.48
CA THR A 157 2.03 -23.52 -0.26
C THR A 157 2.23 -22.07 -0.70
N GLN A 158 2.74 -21.22 0.21
CA GLN A 158 2.99 -19.80 -0.11
C GLN A 158 4.10 -19.63 -1.17
N LEU A 159 5.18 -20.42 -1.08
CA LEU A 159 6.22 -20.38 -2.12
C LEU A 159 5.70 -20.78 -3.50
N ASN A 160 4.92 -21.88 -3.55
CA ASN A 160 4.35 -22.36 -4.81
C ASN A 160 3.44 -21.30 -5.47
N LYS A 161 2.60 -20.59 -4.69
CA LYS A 161 1.74 -19.51 -5.19
C LYS A 161 2.54 -18.37 -5.82
N LEU A 162 3.76 -18.13 -5.35
CA LEU A 162 4.62 -17.06 -5.85
C LEU A 162 5.70 -17.56 -6.83
N ALA A 163 5.52 -18.76 -7.39
CA ALA A 163 6.43 -19.38 -8.33
C ALA A 163 7.89 -19.44 -7.85
N LEU A 164 8.09 -19.74 -6.56
CA LEU A 164 9.41 -19.95 -5.95
C LEU A 164 9.65 -21.44 -5.68
N PRO A 165 10.84 -21.97 -6.01
CA PRO A 165 11.16 -23.37 -5.78
C PRO A 165 11.33 -23.68 -4.28
N GLN A 166 10.85 -24.84 -3.84
CA GLN A 166 10.87 -25.27 -2.43
C GLN A 166 12.27 -25.37 -1.83
N VAL A 167 13.29 -25.59 -2.68
CA VAL A 167 14.71 -25.62 -2.24
C VAL A 167 15.13 -24.32 -1.54
N LEU A 168 14.39 -23.22 -1.75
CA LEU A 168 14.67 -21.95 -1.07
C LEU A 168 14.24 -21.93 0.40
N LEU A 169 13.37 -22.85 0.86
CA LEU A 169 12.84 -22.83 2.23
C LEU A 169 13.92 -22.77 3.32
N GLN A 170 15.03 -23.51 3.08
CA GLN A 170 16.12 -23.63 4.04
C GLN A 170 17.23 -22.58 3.83
N LYS A 171 17.09 -21.71 2.82
CA LYS A 171 18.05 -20.63 2.56
C LYS A 171 17.79 -19.41 3.44
N PHE A 172 18.83 -18.62 3.62
CA PHE A 172 18.76 -17.32 4.29
C PHE A 172 18.56 -16.19 3.27
N PRO A 173 18.03 -15.03 3.68
CA PRO A 173 17.80 -13.89 2.80
C PRO A 173 19.03 -13.44 2.01
N SER A 174 20.23 -13.58 2.57
CA SER A 174 21.50 -13.24 1.91
C SER A 174 21.82 -14.10 0.67
N GLU A 175 21.22 -15.30 0.58
CA GLU A 175 21.43 -16.23 -0.53
C GLU A 175 20.43 -16.03 -1.68
N LEU A 176 19.49 -15.08 -1.52
CA LEU A 176 18.41 -14.83 -2.47
C LEU A 176 18.73 -13.65 -3.40
N SER A 177 18.26 -13.73 -4.65
CA SER A 177 18.21 -12.55 -5.52
C SER A 177 17.23 -11.48 -5.00
N GLY A 178 17.35 -10.22 -5.46
CA GLY A 178 16.43 -9.14 -5.07
C GLY A 178 14.97 -9.47 -5.34
N GLY A 179 14.66 -10.04 -6.50
CA GLY A 179 13.32 -10.48 -6.86
C GLY A 179 12.81 -11.64 -5.98
N GLN A 180 13.68 -12.60 -5.64
CA GLN A 180 13.33 -13.68 -4.71
C GLN A 180 13.03 -13.14 -3.31
N ARG A 181 13.86 -12.22 -2.79
CA ARG A 181 13.60 -11.57 -1.50
C ARG A 181 12.23 -10.88 -1.46
N LYS A 182 11.87 -10.14 -2.52
CA LYS A 182 10.56 -9.47 -2.62
C LYS A 182 9.41 -10.46 -2.63
N ARG A 183 9.52 -11.56 -3.37
CA ARG A 183 8.50 -12.63 -3.38
C ARG A 183 8.36 -13.30 -2.01
N VAL A 184 9.45 -13.58 -1.31
CA VAL A 184 9.41 -14.12 0.07
C VAL A 184 8.77 -13.11 1.02
N GLY A 185 9.11 -11.82 0.91
CA GLY A 185 8.47 -10.76 1.69
C GLY A 185 6.95 -10.66 1.45
N LEU A 186 6.53 -10.86 0.19
CA LEU A 186 5.11 -10.91 -0.14
C LEU A 186 4.44 -12.18 0.41
N ALA A 187 5.11 -13.35 0.35
CA ALA A 187 4.62 -14.60 0.96
C ALA A 187 4.34 -14.39 2.45
N ARG A 188 5.28 -13.74 3.16
CA ARG A 188 5.12 -13.37 4.58
C ARG A 188 3.94 -12.42 4.81
N ALA A 189 3.77 -11.42 3.93
CA ALA A 189 2.65 -10.48 4.05
C ALA A 189 1.28 -11.14 3.82
N LEU A 190 1.22 -12.15 2.95
CA LEU A 190 -0.01 -12.85 2.58
C LEU A 190 -0.43 -13.95 3.54
N VAL A 191 0.49 -14.49 4.35
CA VAL A 191 0.23 -15.67 5.19
C VAL A 191 -0.88 -15.44 6.22
N MET A 192 -1.07 -14.18 6.66
CA MET A 192 -2.15 -13.77 7.56
C MET A 192 -3.47 -13.46 6.87
N LYS A 193 -3.58 -13.72 5.55
CA LYS A 193 -4.78 -13.46 4.74
C LYS A 193 -5.30 -12.01 4.88
N PRO A 194 -4.46 -11.00 4.68
CA PRO A 194 -4.84 -9.60 4.85
C PRO A 194 -5.92 -9.20 3.84
N LYS A 195 -6.75 -8.21 4.20
CA LYS A 195 -7.72 -7.59 3.30
C LYS A 195 -7.11 -6.46 2.49
N ILE A 196 -6.04 -5.86 3.00
CA ILE A 196 -5.33 -4.73 2.40
C ILE A 196 -3.84 -5.04 2.35
N LEU A 197 -3.22 -4.86 1.20
CA LEU A 197 -1.77 -4.96 1.02
C LEU A 197 -1.18 -3.59 0.72
N LEU A 198 -0.19 -3.23 1.50
CA LEU A 198 0.58 -2.01 1.32
C LEU A 198 1.93 -2.35 0.71
N TYR A 199 2.34 -1.60 -0.32
CA TYR A 199 3.61 -1.79 -1.01
C TYR A 199 4.39 -0.47 -1.00
N ASP A 200 5.54 -0.48 -0.35
CA ASP A 200 6.43 0.69 -0.33
C ASP A 200 7.51 0.52 -1.39
N GLU A 201 7.35 1.20 -2.50
CA GLU A 201 8.28 1.21 -3.64
C GLU A 201 8.73 -0.20 -4.09
N PRO A 202 7.80 -1.09 -4.48
CA PRO A 202 8.08 -2.50 -4.70
C PRO A 202 9.04 -2.77 -5.87
N THR A 203 9.14 -1.87 -6.84
CA THR A 203 9.98 -2.02 -8.05
C THR A 203 11.34 -1.33 -7.96
N THR A 204 11.56 -0.53 -6.91
CA THR A 204 12.81 0.22 -6.74
C THR A 204 14.03 -0.68 -6.68
N GLY A 205 15.06 -0.34 -7.48
CA GLY A 205 16.33 -1.05 -7.55
C GLY A 205 16.28 -2.37 -8.34
N LEU A 206 15.23 -2.61 -9.12
CA LEU A 206 15.10 -3.76 -10.01
C LEU A 206 15.38 -3.36 -11.47
N ASP A 207 15.88 -4.33 -12.24
CA ASP A 207 15.96 -4.23 -13.69
C ASP A 207 14.54 -4.30 -14.32
N PRO A 208 14.37 -3.89 -15.60
CA PRO A 208 13.05 -3.84 -16.22
C PRO A 208 12.31 -5.17 -16.28
N VAL A 209 13.03 -6.30 -16.40
CA VAL A 209 12.41 -7.63 -16.44
C VAL A 209 11.92 -8.02 -15.06
N SER A 210 12.74 -7.81 -14.05
CA SER A 210 12.37 -8.04 -12.64
C SER A 210 11.24 -7.12 -12.18
N THR A 211 11.22 -5.86 -12.62
CA THR A 211 10.11 -4.91 -12.39
C THR A 211 8.80 -5.47 -12.94
N LYS A 212 8.79 -5.89 -14.21
CA LYS A 212 7.60 -6.49 -14.81
C LYS A 212 7.11 -7.72 -14.04
N ASN A 213 8.02 -8.59 -13.61
CA ASN A 213 7.67 -9.77 -12.82
C ASN A 213 7.02 -9.42 -11.47
N VAL A 214 7.48 -8.35 -10.81
CA VAL A 214 6.88 -7.85 -9.56
C VAL A 214 5.50 -7.24 -9.84
N ASP A 215 5.35 -6.46 -10.92
CA ASP A 215 4.07 -5.89 -11.33
C ASP A 215 3.03 -6.98 -11.62
N ASP A 216 3.40 -8.00 -12.39
CA ASP A 216 2.53 -9.12 -12.72
C ASP A 216 2.12 -9.86 -11.43
N MET A 217 3.06 -10.11 -10.51
CA MET A 217 2.79 -10.70 -9.20
C MET A 217 1.81 -9.88 -8.36
N ILE A 218 1.98 -8.55 -8.29
CA ILE A 218 1.06 -7.67 -7.55
C ILE A 218 -0.35 -7.74 -8.15
N ARG A 219 -0.45 -7.72 -9.48
CA ARG A 219 -1.71 -7.81 -10.20
C ARG A 219 -2.41 -9.13 -9.95
N ASP A 220 -1.68 -10.25 -10.04
CA ASP A 220 -2.21 -11.59 -9.83
C ASP A 220 -2.73 -11.75 -8.40
N VAL A 221 -1.95 -11.35 -7.39
CA VAL A 221 -2.37 -11.36 -5.98
C VAL A 221 -3.63 -10.52 -5.76
N SER A 222 -3.70 -9.30 -6.32
CA SER A 222 -4.87 -8.44 -6.17
C SER A 222 -6.12 -9.08 -6.78
N ARG A 223 -5.99 -9.69 -7.97
CA ARG A 223 -7.12 -10.29 -8.69
C ARG A 223 -7.57 -11.62 -8.11
N GLU A 224 -6.63 -12.51 -7.81
CA GLU A 224 -6.94 -13.86 -7.32
C GLU A 224 -7.50 -13.87 -5.89
N HIS A 225 -7.02 -12.96 -5.05
CA HIS A 225 -7.44 -12.90 -3.65
C HIS A 225 -8.45 -11.78 -3.35
N GLY A 226 -8.80 -10.94 -4.33
CA GLY A 226 -9.69 -9.79 -4.13
C GLY A 226 -9.16 -8.78 -3.11
N VAL A 227 -7.83 -8.75 -2.91
CA VAL A 227 -7.18 -7.90 -1.91
C VAL A 227 -7.08 -6.47 -2.43
N THR A 228 -7.37 -5.50 -1.58
CA THR A 228 -7.14 -4.09 -1.88
C THR A 228 -5.65 -3.80 -1.79
N SER A 229 -5.04 -3.31 -2.87
CA SER A 229 -3.63 -2.95 -2.91
C SER A 229 -3.43 -1.44 -2.86
N VAL A 230 -2.53 -0.96 -2.00
CA VAL A 230 -2.07 0.43 -1.97
C VAL A 230 -0.57 0.44 -2.22
N ILE A 231 -0.16 1.06 -3.31
CA ILE A 231 1.23 1.08 -3.75
C ILE A 231 1.75 2.51 -3.67
N ILE A 232 2.87 2.71 -3.00
CA ILE A 232 3.66 3.93 -3.15
C ILE A 232 4.69 3.69 -4.22
N SER A 233 4.74 4.57 -5.23
CA SER A 233 5.72 4.46 -6.30
C SER A 233 6.11 5.82 -6.87
N HIS A 234 7.31 5.91 -7.42
CA HIS A 234 7.75 6.94 -8.35
C HIS A 234 7.98 6.38 -9.77
N ASP A 235 7.79 5.05 -9.95
CA ASP A 235 7.88 4.37 -11.24
C ASP A 235 6.56 4.50 -12.01
N MET A 236 6.53 5.45 -12.95
CA MET A 236 5.34 5.74 -13.75
C MET A 236 5.01 4.60 -14.72
N ALA A 237 6.02 3.89 -15.27
CA ALA A 237 5.78 2.79 -16.19
C ALA A 237 5.05 1.63 -15.47
N SER A 238 5.49 1.29 -14.26
CA SER A 238 4.82 0.33 -13.38
C SER A 238 3.41 0.82 -13.01
N THR A 239 3.29 2.09 -12.59
CA THR A 239 2.03 2.72 -12.18
C THR A 239 0.95 2.61 -13.27
N PHE A 240 1.26 2.98 -14.51
CA PHE A 240 0.32 2.88 -15.63
C PHE A 240 0.05 1.46 -16.10
N ARG A 241 0.95 0.51 -15.80
CA ARG A 241 0.80 -0.90 -16.15
C ARG A 241 -0.17 -1.63 -15.26
N ILE A 242 -0.16 -1.35 -13.95
CA ILE A 242 -0.92 -2.16 -12.97
C ILE A 242 -1.97 -1.38 -12.19
N GLY A 243 -1.88 -0.05 -12.09
CA GLY A 243 -2.79 0.77 -11.29
C GLY A 243 -4.21 0.79 -11.87
N ASP A 244 -5.21 0.54 -11.05
CA ASP A 244 -6.61 0.78 -11.38
C ASP A 244 -6.99 2.24 -11.07
N ARG A 245 -6.38 2.83 -10.03
CA ARG A 245 -6.53 4.22 -9.62
C ARG A 245 -5.19 4.80 -9.24
N ILE A 246 -4.94 6.04 -9.64
CA ILE A 246 -3.72 6.79 -9.30
C ILE A 246 -4.14 8.01 -8.47
N SER A 247 -3.33 8.36 -7.47
CA SER A 247 -3.45 9.59 -6.69
C SER A 247 -2.09 10.28 -6.64
N ALA A 248 -2.03 11.53 -7.09
CA ALA A 248 -0.79 12.30 -7.16
C ALA A 248 -0.63 13.20 -5.93
N LEU A 249 0.48 13.01 -5.21
CA LEU A 249 0.87 13.80 -4.04
C LEU A 249 1.95 14.81 -4.43
N TYR A 250 1.66 16.09 -4.21
CA TYR A 250 2.60 17.19 -4.42
C TYR A 250 2.43 18.26 -3.35
N GLY A 251 3.54 18.81 -2.84
CA GLY A 251 3.51 19.87 -1.83
C GLY A 251 2.72 19.54 -0.55
N GLY A 252 2.59 18.24 -0.22
CA GLY A 252 1.82 17.79 0.95
C GLY A 252 0.29 17.74 0.75
N VAL A 253 -0.21 17.87 -0.49
CA VAL A 253 -1.63 17.75 -0.84
C VAL A 253 -1.86 16.75 -1.97
N MET A 254 -3.04 16.15 -2.04
CA MET A 254 -3.45 15.37 -3.21
C MET A 254 -3.94 16.34 -4.29
N ILE A 255 -3.20 16.40 -5.40
CA ILE A 255 -3.49 17.33 -6.50
C ILE A 255 -4.43 16.72 -7.55
N GLU A 256 -4.39 15.39 -7.73
CA GLU A 256 -5.24 14.69 -8.69
C GLU A 256 -5.46 13.24 -8.24
N SER A 257 -6.64 12.68 -8.47
CA SER A 257 -6.96 11.27 -8.19
C SER A 257 -8.00 10.77 -9.17
N GLY A 258 -7.69 9.69 -9.88
CA GLY A 258 -8.57 9.12 -10.91
C GLY A 258 -8.00 7.85 -11.54
N PRO A 259 -8.70 7.27 -12.54
CA PRO A 259 -8.17 6.17 -13.32
C PRO A 259 -6.98 6.61 -14.20
N PRO A 260 -6.07 5.70 -14.59
CA PRO A 260 -4.83 6.06 -15.30
C PRO A 260 -5.02 6.84 -16.61
N ASN A 261 -6.14 6.63 -17.33
CA ASN A 261 -6.43 7.33 -18.58
C ASN A 261 -6.70 8.83 -18.37
N GLU A 262 -7.21 9.24 -17.21
CA GLU A 262 -7.47 10.65 -16.90
C GLU A 262 -6.14 11.41 -16.71
N PHE A 263 -5.13 10.78 -16.15
CA PHE A 263 -3.81 11.39 -15.93
C PHE A 263 -3.11 11.84 -17.21
N ARG A 264 -3.43 11.23 -18.37
CA ARG A 264 -2.92 11.69 -19.68
C ARG A 264 -3.46 13.07 -20.08
N ASN A 265 -4.60 13.45 -19.51
CA ASN A 265 -5.27 14.72 -19.76
C ASN A 265 -5.06 15.73 -18.63
N SER A 266 -4.21 15.41 -17.65
CA SER A 266 -3.93 16.29 -16.53
C SER A 266 -3.53 17.68 -17.02
N ARG A 267 -4.01 18.72 -16.35
CA ARG A 267 -3.63 20.11 -16.58
C ARG A 267 -2.63 20.62 -15.53
N HIS A 268 -2.32 19.82 -14.54
CA HIS A 268 -1.39 20.21 -13.48
C HIS A 268 0.05 20.19 -14.01
N LYS A 269 0.71 21.34 -14.06
CA LYS A 269 2.02 21.51 -14.70
C LYS A 269 3.07 20.53 -14.18
N TRP A 270 3.24 20.47 -12.85
CA TRP A 270 4.20 19.55 -12.22
C TRP A 270 3.90 18.09 -12.59
N LEU A 271 2.63 17.67 -12.54
CA LEU A 271 2.24 16.29 -12.82
C LEU A 271 2.51 15.92 -14.29
N ARG A 272 2.25 16.82 -15.21
CA ARG A 272 2.59 16.64 -16.63
C ARG A 272 4.09 16.43 -16.82
N GLU A 273 4.90 17.34 -16.26
CA GLU A 273 6.36 17.26 -16.33
C GLU A 273 6.87 15.95 -15.70
N PHE A 274 6.28 15.53 -14.56
CA PHE A 274 6.64 14.31 -13.88
C PHE A 274 6.35 13.04 -14.72
N ILE A 275 5.19 12.99 -15.39
CA ILE A 275 4.79 11.87 -16.27
C ILE A 275 5.62 11.88 -17.56
N GLU A 276 5.77 13.02 -18.23
CA GLU A 276 6.49 13.17 -19.50
C GLU A 276 7.98 12.82 -19.34
N THR A 277 8.62 13.31 -18.29
CA THR A 277 10.04 13.00 -17.99
C THR A 277 10.27 11.51 -17.76
N SER A 278 9.27 10.79 -17.24
CA SER A 278 9.36 9.35 -17.05
C SER A 278 9.36 8.55 -18.36
N GLY A 279 8.86 9.12 -19.45
CA GLY A 279 8.67 8.43 -20.74
C GLY A 279 7.64 7.30 -20.70
N ALA A 280 6.88 7.16 -19.63
CA ALA A 280 5.96 6.02 -19.41
C ALA A 280 4.75 6.05 -20.35
N VAL A 281 4.21 7.23 -20.60
CA VAL A 281 3.05 7.44 -21.48
C VAL A 281 3.17 8.79 -22.18
N GLN A 282 2.52 8.88 -23.36
CA GLN A 282 2.39 10.15 -24.07
C GLN A 282 1.21 10.93 -23.50
N MET A 283 1.47 12.18 -23.11
CA MET A 283 0.43 13.10 -22.60
C MET A 283 -0.37 13.68 -23.77
N THR A 284 -1.63 13.95 -23.53
CA THR A 284 -2.46 14.71 -24.48
C THR A 284 -1.95 16.15 -24.58
N PRO A 285 -1.79 16.73 -25.79
CA PRO A 285 -1.40 18.12 -25.95
C PRO A 285 -2.30 19.07 -25.15
N CYS A 286 -1.69 20.07 -24.51
CA CYS A 286 -2.40 21.09 -23.73
C CYS A 286 -1.71 22.44 -23.94
N ASP A 287 -2.49 23.52 -24.15
CA ASP A 287 -1.95 24.87 -24.26
C ASP A 287 -1.40 25.34 -22.91
N GLU A 288 -0.27 26.06 -22.91
CA GLU A 288 0.36 26.58 -21.68
C GLU A 288 -0.59 27.45 -20.83
N LYS A 289 -1.49 28.20 -21.47
CA LYS A 289 -2.49 29.03 -20.78
C LYS A 289 -3.53 28.26 -19.99
N ASP A 290 -3.70 26.95 -20.30
CA ASP A 290 -4.68 26.07 -19.65
C ASP A 290 -4.06 25.22 -18.53
N LEU A 291 -2.73 25.37 -18.33
CA LEU A 291 -2.02 24.68 -17.26
C LEU A 291 -2.37 25.27 -15.89
N ILE A 292 -2.54 24.37 -14.93
CA ILE A 292 -2.71 24.70 -13.52
C ILE A 292 -1.32 24.73 -12.89
N VAL A 293 -0.93 25.87 -12.35
CA VAL A 293 0.30 26.05 -11.57
C VAL A 293 -0.12 26.27 -10.13
N ASP A 294 0.25 25.36 -9.24
CA ASP A 294 0.00 25.54 -7.81
C ASP A 294 1.11 26.38 -7.18
N ASP A 295 0.71 27.42 -6.47
CA ASP A 295 1.57 28.19 -5.56
C ASP A 295 1.80 27.42 -4.24
N VAL A 296 2.05 26.10 -4.31
CA VAL A 296 2.17 25.21 -3.13
C VAL A 296 3.63 25.10 -2.65
N ILE A 297 4.42 26.14 -2.80
CA ILE A 297 5.78 26.21 -2.23
C ILE A 297 5.80 27.18 -1.05
#